data_462cb2937e2e818cadf5a1763d270793
#
_entry.id   462cb2937e2e818cadf5a1763d270793
#
_cell.length_a   1.000
_cell.length_b   1.000
_cell.length_c   1.000
_cell.angle_alpha   90.00
_cell.angle_beta   90.00
_cell.angle_gamma   90.00
#
_symmetry.space_group_name_H-M   'P 1'
#
loop_
_entity.id
_entity.type
_entity.pdbx_description
1 polymer ?
#
loop_
_entity_poly.entity_id
_entity_poly.type
_entity_poly.pdbx_seq_one_letter_code
_entity_poly.pdbx_strand_id
1 'polypeptide(L)'
;MVALLLKSTSFKDKKVSLLSVFPSLFNNGAPLMVGIPVLLNVVYLIPFLLAPMVNMGIAAVALAIRLMPAAVYPVPDGTPSLLYAFIGTGGSLRALAVSLLCFAVDVAIFIPFVHLSNKVQQGLKEEGESNEVQ
;
A
#
# COMPACT_ATOMS: atom_id res chain seq x y z
N MET A 1 2.04 3.38 0.95
CA MET A 1 2.88 4.29 1.74
C MET A 1 4.37 4.13 1.46
N VAL A 2 4.99 2.97 1.72
CA VAL A 2 6.45 2.74 1.51
C VAL A 2 6.90 3.08 0.08
N ALA A 3 6.16 2.62 -0.93
CA ALA A 3 6.44 2.93 -2.34
C ALA A 3 6.40 4.45 -2.64
N LEU A 4 5.49 5.19 -2.02
CA LEU A 4 5.41 6.65 -2.14
C LEU A 4 6.61 7.34 -1.50
N LEU A 5 7.07 6.89 -0.33
CA LEU A 5 8.26 7.44 0.32
C LEU A 5 9.52 7.21 -0.51
N LEU A 6 9.64 6.03 -1.13
CA LEU A 6 10.84 5.65 -1.90
C LEU A 6 10.91 6.34 -3.26
N LYS A 7 9.78 6.56 -3.92
CA LYS A 7 9.76 6.88 -5.35
C LYS A 7 9.00 8.15 -5.73
N SER A 8 8.21 8.77 -4.82
CA SER A 8 7.52 10.01 -5.14
C SER A 8 8.48 11.19 -5.28
N THR A 9 8.29 11.99 -6.33
CA THR A 9 9.01 13.24 -6.58
C THR A 9 8.27 14.44 -5.98
N SER A 10 6.96 14.30 -5.74
CA SER A 10 6.14 15.36 -5.18
C SER A 10 6.46 15.57 -3.68
N PHE A 11 6.78 16.80 -3.32
CA PHE A 11 7.05 17.19 -1.93
C PHE A 11 5.82 17.04 -1.03
N LYS A 12 4.60 17.28 -1.58
CA LYS A 12 3.33 17.07 -0.87
C LYS A 12 3.12 15.59 -0.53
N ASP A 13 3.29 14.71 -1.51
CA ASP A 13 3.08 13.26 -1.35
C ASP A 13 4.06 12.67 -0.32
N LYS A 14 5.32 13.14 -0.34
CA LYS A 14 6.33 12.73 0.65
C LYS A 14 5.97 13.19 2.06
N LYS A 15 5.53 14.45 2.24
CA LYS A 15 5.11 14.95 3.55
C LYS A 15 3.90 14.19 4.10
N VAL A 16 2.88 13.99 3.27
CA VAL A 16 1.68 13.22 3.66
C VAL A 16 2.05 11.78 4.00
N SER A 17 2.88 11.15 3.18
CA SER A 17 3.34 9.79 3.44
C SER A 17 4.13 9.69 4.75
N LEU A 18 5.00 10.66 5.03
CA LEU A 18 5.78 10.69 6.27
C LEU A 18 4.89 10.87 7.51
N LEU A 19 3.93 11.80 7.46
CA LEU A 19 2.98 12.02 8.56
C LEU A 19 2.05 10.82 8.78
N SER A 20 1.78 10.05 7.72
CA SER A 20 0.93 8.87 7.76
C SER A 20 1.68 7.60 8.20
N VAL A 21 3.02 7.64 8.39
CA VAL A 21 3.81 6.47 8.82
C VAL A 21 3.28 5.91 10.12
N PHE A 22 3.16 6.75 11.13
CA PHE A 22 2.77 6.34 12.47
C PHE A 22 1.37 5.68 12.50
N PRO A 23 0.29 6.34 12.02
CA PRO A 23 -1.03 5.70 12.00
C PRO A 23 -1.10 4.48 11.08
N SER A 24 -0.35 4.45 9.97
CA SER A 24 -0.33 3.30 9.06
C SER A 24 0.34 2.06 9.68
N LEU A 25 1.28 2.22 10.61
CA LEU A 25 1.86 1.11 11.35
C LEU A 25 0.79 0.39 12.19
N PHE A 26 -0.20 1.13 12.69
CA PHE A 26 -1.34 0.62 13.45
C PHE A 26 -2.56 0.30 12.56
N ASN A 27 -2.30 -0.07 11.32
CA ASN A 27 -3.32 -0.47 10.35
C ASN A 27 -4.37 0.63 10.02
N ASN A 28 -4.02 1.91 10.22
CA ASN A 28 -4.88 3.05 9.91
C ASN A 28 -4.36 3.81 8.69
N GLY A 29 -4.94 3.54 7.52
CA GLY A 29 -4.60 4.20 6.25
C GLY A 29 -5.36 5.52 5.98
N ALA A 30 -6.29 5.91 6.84
CA ALA A 30 -7.15 7.07 6.60
C ALA A 30 -6.37 8.38 6.35
N PRO A 31 -5.31 8.74 7.10
CA PRO A 31 -4.56 9.97 6.85
C PRO A 31 -3.90 9.99 5.47
N LEU A 32 -3.47 8.83 4.96
CA LEU A 32 -2.90 8.72 3.63
C LEU A 32 -3.95 8.92 2.54
N MET A 33 -5.13 8.33 2.71
CA MET A 33 -6.24 8.43 1.74
C MET A 33 -6.81 9.83 1.63
N VAL A 34 -6.86 10.57 2.75
CA VAL A 34 -7.33 11.96 2.78
C VAL A 34 -6.27 12.92 2.25
N GLY A 35 -5.02 12.71 2.61
CA GLY A 35 -3.91 13.60 2.22
C GLY A 35 -3.48 13.45 0.76
N ILE A 36 -3.58 12.25 0.22
CA ILE A 36 -3.41 11.97 -1.21
C ILE A 36 -4.75 11.43 -1.70
N PRO A 37 -5.45 12.12 -2.62
CA PRO A 37 -6.77 11.69 -3.08
C PRO A 37 -6.66 10.43 -3.95
N VAL A 38 -6.30 9.30 -3.32
CA VAL A 38 -6.05 8.01 -3.99
C VAL A 38 -7.27 7.55 -4.78
N LEU A 39 -8.47 7.73 -4.22
CA LEU A 39 -9.73 7.32 -4.85
C LEU A 39 -10.13 8.21 -6.03
N LEU A 40 -9.67 9.46 -6.05
CA LEU A 40 -9.95 10.41 -7.15
C LEU A 40 -8.88 10.38 -8.25
N ASN A 41 -7.77 9.69 -8.01
CA ASN A 41 -6.69 9.56 -8.98
C ASN A 41 -6.66 8.14 -9.54
N VAL A 42 -7.06 7.99 -10.81
CA VAL A 42 -7.14 6.71 -11.51
C VAL A 42 -5.81 5.95 -11.47
N VAL A 43 -4.67 6.65 -11.49
CA VAL A 43 -3.34 6.05 -11.44
C VAL A 43 -3.11 5.31 -10.12
N TYR A 44 -3.60 5.83 -9.00
CA TYR A 44 -3.48 5.17 -7.69
C TYR A 44 -4.61 4.19 -7.41
N LEU A 45 -5.78 4.39 -8.04
CA LEU A 45 -6.93 3.51 -7.86
C LEU A 45 -6.65 2.09 -8.37
N ILE A 46 -5.95 1.97 -9.51
CA ILE A 46 -5.61 0.67 -10.11
C ILE A 46 -4.79 -0.19 -9.14
N PRO A 47 -3.61 0.23 -8.64
CA PRO A 47 -2.84 -0.58 -7.70
C PRO A 47 -3.56 -0.76 -6.36
N PHE A 48 -4.39 0.19 -5.95
CA PHE A 48 -5.19 0.07 -4.73
C PHE A 48 -6.21 -1.08 -4.79
N LEU A 49 -6.80 -1.35 -5.94
CA LEU A 49 -7.69 -2.49 -6.15
C LEU A 49 -6.91 -3.78 -6.46
N LEU A 50 -5.80 -3.68 -7.19
CA LEU A 50 -5.02 -4.84 -7.62
C LEU A 50 -4.27 -5.52 -6.45
N ALA A 51 -3.68 -4.74 -5.55
CA ALA A 51 -2.89 -5.26 -4.45
C ALA A 51 -3.69 -6.21 -3.53
N PRO A 52 -4.90 -5.87 -3.04
CA PRO A 52 -5.70 -6.81 -2.25
C PRO A 52 -6.07 -8.08 -3.01
N MET A 53 -6.36 -7.99 -4.31
CA MET A 53 -6.71 -9.16 -5.12
C MET A 53 -5.52 -10.12 -5.24
N VAL A 54 -4.32 -9.59 -5.49
CA VAL A 54 -3.09 -10.38 -5.56
C VAL A 54 -2.78 -11.01 -4.19
N ASN A 55 -2.90 -10.26 -3.11
CA ASN A 55 -2.69 -10.78 -1.75
C ASN A 55 -3.68 -11.88 -1.38
N MET A 56 -4.93 -11.75 -1.78
CA MET A 56 -5.95 -12.78 -1.62
C MET A 56 -5.55 -14.07 -2.36
N GLY A 57 -5.02 -13.95 -3.58
CA GLY A 57 -4.50 -15.07 -4.36
C GLY A 57 -3.31 -15.74 -3.67
N ILE A 58 -2.34 -14.96 -3.20
CA ILE A 58 -1.16 -15.47 -2.47
C ILE A 58 -1.60 -16.22 -1.20
N ALA A 59 -2.49 -15.62 -0.42
CA ALA A 59 -3.00 -16.24 0.80
C ALA A 59 -3.79 -17.54 0.51
N ALA A 60 -4.63 -17.55 -0.51
CA ALA A 60 -5.38 -18.74 -0.93
C ALA A 60 -4.45 -19.89 -1.34
N VAL A 61 -3.40 -19.60 -2.12
CA VAL A 61 -2.40 -20.60 -2.50
C VAL A 61 -1.64 -21.09 -1.26
N ALA A 62 -1.21 -20.20 -0.38
CA ALA A 62 -0.49 -20.57 0.84
C ALA A 62 -1.33 -21.48 1.76
N LEU A 63 -2.65 -21.25 1.83
CA LEU A 63 -3.59 -22.11 2.55
C LEU A 63 -3.78 -23.46 1.85
N ALA A 64 -3.93 -23.46 0.51
CA ALA A 64 -4.15 -24.69 -0.29
C ALA A 64 -2.98 -25.66 -0.18
N ILE A 65 -1.75 -25.16 -0.20
CA ILE A 65 -0.53 -25.96 -0.02
C ILE A 65 -0.20 -26.22 1.46
N ARG A 66 -1.07 -25.82 2.38
CA ARG A 66 -0.89 -25.95 3.84
C ARG A 66 0.41 -25.33 4.36
N LEU A 67 0.90 -24.28 3.71
CA LEU A 67 2.08 -23.56 4.12
C LEU A 67 1.83 -22.79 5.42
N MET A 68 0.60 -22.27 5.59
CA MET A 68 0.17 -21.59 6.82
C MET A 68 -1.18 -22.15 7.28
N PRO A 69 -1.47 -22.15 8.61
CA PRO A 69 -2.79 -22.49 9.12
C PRO A 69 -3.79 -21.36 8.81
N ALA A 70 -5.07 -21.71 8.80
CA ALA A 70 -6.13 -20.72 8.67
C ALA A 70 -6.14 -19.78 9.88
N ALA A 71 -6.45 -18.51 9.65
CA ALA A 71 -6.65 -17.55 10.73
C ALA A 71 -7.98 -17.83 11.42
N VAL A 72 -7.93 -18.25 12.69
CA VAL A 72 -9.10 -18.61 13.48
C VAL A 72 -9.25 -17.75 14.75
N TYR A 73 -8.22 -16.96 15.07
CA TYR A 73 -8.22 -16.11 16.26
C TYR A 73 -8.61 -14.67 15.89
N PRO A 74 -9.46 -14.02 16.69
CA PRO A 74 -9.76 -12.61 16.51
C PRO A 74 -8.49 -11.78 16.77
N VAL A 75 -8.25 -10.80 15.90
CA VAL A 75 -7.12 -9.89 16.04
C VAL A 75 -7.66 -8.52 16.46
N PRO A 76 -7.12 -7.91 17.51
CA PRO A 76 -7.54 -6.59 17.96
C PRO A 76 -7.31 -5.52 16.91
N ASP A 77 -8.24 -4.55 16.82
CA ASP A 77 -8.06 -3.37 15.98
C ASP A 77 -6.81 -2.60 16.39
N GLY A 78 -6.14 -2.00 15.38
CA GLY A 78 -4.88 -1.29 15.62
C GLY A 78 -3.64 -2.18 15.69
N THR A 79 -3.78 -3.49 15.49
CA THR A 79 -2.60 -4.38 15.37
C THR A 79 -1.80 -4.01 14.12
N PRO A 80 -0.46 -3.93 14.21
CA PRO A 80 0.38 -3.72 13.03
C PRO A 80 0.12 -4.76 11.95
N SER A 81 -0.02 -4.31 10.69
CA SER A 81 -0.43 -5.16 9.55
C SER A 81 0.40 -6.43 9.39
N LEU A 82 1.71 -6.35 9.66
CA LEU A 82 2.61 -7.50 9.57
C LEU A 82 2.35 -8.57 10.65
N LEU A 83 1.87 -8.15 11.81
CA LEU A 83 1.55 -9.06 12.93
C LEU A 83 0.13 -9.62 12.85
N TYR A 84 -0.71 -9.06 12.00
CA TYR A 84 -2.11 -9.46 11.88
C TYR A 84 -2.24 -10.95 11.53
N ALA A 85 -1.51 -11.42 10.52
CA ALA A 85 -1.49 -12.82 10.13
C ALA A 85 -0.87 -13.72 11.22
N PHE A 86 0.18 -13.25 11.91
CA PHE A 86 0.82 -13.99 12.98
C PHE A 86 -0.13 -14.24 14.16
N ILE A 87 -0.81 -13.21 14.63
CA ILE A 87 -1.77 -13.32 15.74
C ILE A 87 -3.00 -14.13 15.32
N GLY A 88 -3.59 -13.84 14.15
CA GLY A 88 -4.77 -14.53 13.64
C GLY A 88 -4.58 -16.03 13.44
N THR A 89 -3.35 -16.49 13.22
CA THR A 89 -3.00 -17.90 13.07
C THR A 89 -2.46 -18.55 14.34
N GLY A 90 -2.54 -17.87 15.49
CA GLY A 90 -2.08 -18.40 16.77
C GLY A 90 -0.54 -18.48 16.91
N GLY A 91 0.19 -17.55 16.31
CA GLY A 91 1.64 -17.45 16.44
C GLY A 91 2.45 -18.22 15.38
N SER A 92 1.87 -18.48 14.23
CA SER A 92 2.57 -19.19 13.15
C SER A 92 3.62 -18.30 12.46
N LEU A 93 4.90 -18.65 12.57
CA LEU A 93 5.99 -17.98 11.85
C LEU A 93 5.85 -18.09 10.32
N ARG A 94 5.23 -19.16 9.84
CA ARG A 94 4.96 -19.33 8.41
C ARG A 94 3.95 -18.29 7.90
N ALA A 95 2.93 -17.96 8.70
CA ALA A 95 1.99 -16.90 8.37
C ALA A 95 2.66 -15.52 8.37
N LEU A 96 3.60 -15.29 9.29
CA LEU A 96 4.41 -14.06 9.27
C LEU A 96 5.27 -13.95 8.00
N ALA A 97 5.89 -15.06 7.56
CA ALA A 97 6.66 -15.08 6.32
C ALA A 97 5.78 -14.78 5.08
N VAL A 98 4.58 -15.35 5.01
CA VAL A 98 3.60 -15.04 3.93
C VAL A 98 3.18 -13.58 3.99
N SER A 99 2.94 -13.01 5.16
CA SER A 99 2.59 -11.60 5.35
C SER A 99 3.71 -10.66 4.88
N LEU A 100 4.98 -10.99 5.16
CA LEU A 100 6.14 -10.24 4.65
C LEU A 100 6.25 -10.33 3.12
N LEU A 101 5.97 -11.49 2.55
CA LEU A 101 5.94 -11.68 1.10
C LEU A 101 4.84 -10.84 0.46
N CYS A 102 3.62 -10.85 1.00
CA CYS A 102 2.54 -9.98 0.54
C CYS A 102 2.94 -8.50 0.60
N PHE A 103 3.56 -8.07 1.69
CA PHE A 103 4.04 -6.70 1.84
C PHE A 103 5.08 -6.32 0.75
N ALA A 104 6.03 -7.22 0.46
CA ALA A 104 7.01 -6.99 -0.60
C ALA A 104 6.35 -6.90 -1.99
N VAL A 105 5.37 -7.76 -2.27
CA VAL A 105 4.60 -7.74 -3.51
C VAL A 105 3.80 -6.45 -3.64
N ASP A 106 3.15 -5.99 -2.57
CA ASP A 106 2.43 -4.71 -2.55
C ASP A 106 3.35 -3.54 -2.91
N VAL A 107 4.52 -3.46 -2.29
CA VAL A 107 5.50 -2.42 -2.60
C VAL A 107 5.92 -2.50 -4.07
N ALA A 108 6.17 -3.70 -4.60
CA ALA A 108 6.53 -3.91 -6.00
C ALA A 108 5.42 -3.49 -6.97
N ILE A 109 4.16 -3.77 -6.65
CA ILE A 109 2.99 -3.35 -7.45
C ILE A 109 2.88 -1.82 -7.47
N PHE A 110 3.05 -1.16 -6.32
CA PHE A 110 2.88 0.29 -6.23
C PHE A 110 4.00 1.10 -6.88
N ILE A 111 5.24 0.60 -6.93
CA ILE A 111 6.40 1.33 -7.49
C ILE A 111 6.16 1.85 -8.92
N PRO A 112 5.73 1.05 -9.91
CA PRO A 112 5.53 1.52 -11.26
C PRO A 112 4.42 2.57 -11.37
N PHE A 113 3.37 2.45 -10.56
CA PHE A 113 2.27 3.41 -10.57
C PHE A 113 2.63 4.75 -9.93
N VAL A 114 3.48 4.75 -8.88
CA VAL A 114 4.04 5.98 -8.34
C VAL A 114 4.91 6.70 -9.38
N HIS A 115 5.68 5.96 -10.15
CA HIS A 115 6.46 6.52 -11.27
C HIS A 115 5.57 7.15 -12.34
N LEU A 116 4.49 6.46 -12.70
CA LEU A 116 3.52 6.96 -13.67
C LEU A 116 2.82 8.23 -13.18
N SER A 117 2.41 8.24 -11.91
CA SER A 117 1.81 9.43 -11.28
C SER A 117 2.76 10.63 -11.29
N ASN A 118 4.04 10.42 -11.01
CA ASN A 118 5.04 11.48 -11.07
C ASN A 118 5.16 12.09 -12.47
N LYS A 119 5.13 11.27 -13.52
CA LYS A 119 5.16 11.74 -14.91
C LYS A 119 3.93 12.55 -15.27
N VAL A 120 2.74 12.07 -14.89
CA VAL A 120 1.47 12.78 -15.15
C VAL A 120 1.44 14.14 -14.44
N GLN A 121 1.91 14.20 -13.19
CA GLN A 121 1.96 15.45 -12.44
C GLN A 121 2.97 16.46 -13.05
N GLN A 122 4.07 15.98 -13.60
CA GLN A 122 5.04 16.84 -14.30
C GLN A 122 4.45 17.42 -15.59
N GLY A 123 3.81 16.59 -16.40
CA GLY A 123 3.14 17.05 -17.62
C GLY A 123 2.05 18.10 -17.38
N LEU A 124 1.22 17.90 -16.35
CA LEU A 124 0.19 18.88 -15.97
C LEU A 124 0.76 20.21 -15.49
N LYS A 125 1.97 20.22 -14.88
CA LYS A 125 2.63 21.48 -14.49
C LYS A 125 3.18 22.23 -15.68
N GLU A 126 3.79 21.53 -16.63
CA GLU A 126 4.32 22.13 -17.87
C GLU A 126 3.20 22.73 -18.72
N GLU A 127 2.03 22.05 -18.80
CA GLU A 127 0.85 22.60 -19.48
C GLU A 127 0.25 23.81 -18.77
N GLY A 128 0.24 23.79 -17.43
CA GLY A 128 -0.24 24.92 -16.61
C GLY A 128 0.63 26.17 -16.78
N GLU A 129 1.95 26.02 -16.72
CA GLU A 129 2.89 27.14 -16.93
C GLU A 129 2.82 27.70 -18.38
N SER A 130 2.61 26.84 -19.37
CA SER A 130 2.45 27.24 -20.76
C SER A 130 1.19 28.07 -21.00
N ASN A 131 0.11 27.81 -20.26
CA ASN A 131 -1.15 28.55 -20.36
C ASN A 131 -1.17 29.87 -19.57
N GLU A 132 -0.30 30.04 -18.58
CA GLU A 132 -0.17 31.31 -17.82
C GLU A 132 0.71 32.34 -18.55
N VAL A 133 1.47 31.94 -19.55
CA VAL A 133 2.38 32.81 -20.33
C VAL A 133 1.73 33.34 -21.63
N GLN A 134 0.51 32.92 -21.95
CA GLN A 134 -0.29 33.43 -23.07
C GLN A 134 -1.34 34.45 -22.61
#